data_b44145db8b4146e059041fea4402c207
#
_entry.id   b44145db8b4146e059041fea4402c207
#
_cell.length_a   1.000
_cell.length_b   1.000
_cell.length_c   1.000
_cell.angle_alpha   90.00
_cell.angle_beta   90.00
_cell.angle_gamma   90.00
#
_symmetry.space_group_name_H-M   'P 1'
#
loop_
_entity.id
_entity.type
_entity.pdbx_description
1 polymer ?
#
loop_
_entity_poly.entity_id
_entity_poly.type
_entity_poly.pdbx_seq_one_letter_code
_entity_poly.pdbx_strand_id
1 'polypeptide(L)'
;MSPKPDFLALVSARAEVDLRLSDFAPRSMLVTPQHLPERPKFPAIDYHNHLDSQDPTAVLHIMDECGIERIVSITMRVGEDALATMKRFQSAAQNRFSTIAWMDWSDLHTSDFYQRSVERLEQFTAAGGRGIKFWKDLGLILRNQNGDLLRVDDERLAPIFDKAAEMGIPVMFHTADPDAFFHPIDRFNERYEELAAHPDWGFHGSHFSKAELLAQRDRVFSRHPRTTFVAAHMAERSENLAYVGRLLDDHPNLLVDMSARTAELGRQPYTTRDFFMRYADRILFGTDLIPEVEMYRLHFRFLETADEYFEYPSHASRQGRWNIYGLYLPDEVLRKIYRENALRLLT
;
A
#
# COMPACT_ATOMS: atom_id res chain seq x y z
N MET A 1 51.94 -7.84 -31.38
CA MET A 1 50.60 -7.63 -30.82
C MET A 1 50.11 -8.96 -30.25
N SER A 2 50.01 -9.13 -28.93
CA SER A 2 49.42 -10.32 -28.37
C SER A 2 47.93 -10.38 -28.73
N PRO A 3 47.42 -11.53 -29.16
CA PRO A 3 45.97 -11.65 -29.46
C PRO A 3 45.17 -11.28 -28.22
N LYS A 4 44.17 -10.44 -28.40
CA LYS A 4 43.20 -10.17 -27.32
C LYS A 4 42.57 -11.51 -26.90
N PRO A 5 42.46 -11.81 -25.61
CA PRO A 5 41.77 -13.02 -25.17
C PRO A 5 40.38 -13.03 -25.72
N ASP A 6 39.97 -14.14 -26.28
CA ASP A 6 38.60 -14.35 -26.74
C ASP A 6 37.69 -14.37 -25.50
N PHE A 7 37.04 -13.26 -25.25
CA PHE A 7 36.14 -13.06 -24.11
C PHE A 7 34.97 -14.06 -24.13
N LEU A 8 34.52 -14.46 -25.33
CA LEU A 8 33.47 -15.47 -25.48
C LEU A 8 33.93 -16.86 -25.10
N ALA A 9 35.21 -17.19 -25.40
CA ALA A 9 35.79 -18.46 -24.97
C ALA A 9 35.99 -18.55 -23.44
N LEU A 10 36.33 -17.44 -22.78
CA LEU A 10 36.39 -17.35 -21.32
C LEU A 10 34.99 -17.47 -20.66
N VAL A 11 33.95 -17.07 -21.35
CA VAL A 11 32.56 -17.19 -20.86
C VAL A 11 32.00 -18.61 -21.08
N SER A 12 32.47 -19.33 -22.10
CA SER A 12 32.02 -20.70 -22.40
C SER A 12 32.70 -21.79 -21.56
N ALA A 13 33.80 -21.48 -20.89
CA ALA A 13 34.50 -22.40 -19.99
C ALA A 13 33.86 -22.48 -18.57
N ARG A 14 32.57 -22.24 -18.46
CA ARG A 14 31.87 -22.31 -17.18
C ARG A 14 31.66 -23.75 -16.74
N ALA A 15 31.94 -24.02 -15.47
CA ALA A 15 31.41 -25.20 -14.82
C ALA A 15 29.90 -25.24 -15.03
N GLU A 16 29.38 -26.29 -15.61
CA GLU A 16 27.94 -26.52 -15.70
C GLU A 16 27.41 -26.74 -14.28
N VAL A 17 26.88 -25.70 -13.69
CA VAL A 17 26.21 -25.80 -12.39
C VAL A 17 24.71 -25.69 -12.68
N ASP A 18 24.00 -26.78 -12.56
CA ASP A 18 22.56 -26.84 -12.59
C ASP A 18 22.02 -26.37 -11.23
N LEU A 19 21.98 -25.05 -11.04
CA LEU A 19 21.50 -24.40 -9.82
C LEU A 19 20.04 -24.07 -9.96
N ARG A 20 19.20 -24.62 -9.09
CA ARG A 20 17.78 -24.29 -9.07
C ARG A 20 17.58 -22.84 -8.66
N LEU A 21 16.55 -22.20 -9.20
CA LEU A 21 16.18 -20.83 -8.82
C LEU A 21 15.94 -20.69 -7.32
N SER A 22 15.33 -21.68 -6.67
CA SER A 22 15.12 -21.71 -5.21
C SER A 22 16.41 -21.68 -4.39
N ASP A 23 17.50 -22.21 -4.96
CA ASP A 23 18.78 -22.33 -4.28
C ASP A 23 19.71 -21.15 -4.59
N PHE A 24 19.34 -20.32 -5.59
CA PHE A 24 20.09 -19.13 -5.97
C PHE A 24 19.84 -17.99 -4.99
N ALA A 25 20.77 -17.78 -4.08
CA ALA A 25 20.71 -16.75 -3.04
C ALA A 25 22.01 -15.91 -3.02
N PRO A 26 22.24 -15.05 -4.01
CA PRO A 26 23.44 -14.24 -4.10
C PRO A 26 23.52 -13.27 -2.92
N ARG A 27 24.72 -13.11 -2.36
CA ARG A 27 25.02 -12.12 -1.33
C ARG A 27 25.74 -10.94 -1.95
N SER A 28 25.33 -9.73 -1.60
CA SER A 28 26.05 -8.53 -2.01
C SER A 28 27.48 -8.54 -1.47
N MET A 29 28.43 -8.19 -2.33
CA MET A 29 29.83 -7.96 -1.97
C MET A 29 30.15 -6.48 -1.78
N LEU A 30 29.12 -5.61 -1.86
CA LEU A 30 29.30 -4.18 -1.65
C LEU A 30 29.62 -3.88 -0.19
N VAL A 31 30.55 -2.96 0.01
CA VAL A 31 30.88 -2.40 1.33
C VAL A 31 30.45 -0.93 1.31
N THR A 32 29.27 -0.67 1.83
CA THR A 32 28.64 0.66 1.87
C THR A 32 28.32 1.05 3.31
N PRO A 33 28.18 2.35 3.62
CA PRO A 33 27.63 2.78 4.90
C PRO A 33 26.27 2.12 5.16
N GLN A 34 26.04 1.75 6.41
CA GLN A 34 24.78 1.15 6.83
C GLN A 34 24.27 1.84 8.08
N HIS A 35 23.04 2.35 8.00
CA HIS A 35 22.37 2.99 9.10
C HIS A 35 21.03 2.28 9.33
N LEU A 36 20.70 2.02 10.57
CA LEU A 36 19.39 1.46 10.94
C LEU A 36 18.80 2.34 12.06
N PRO A 37 18.07 3.41 11.70
CA PRO A 37 17.45 4.27 12.69
C PRO A 37 16.53 3.46 13.61
N GLU A 38 16.71 3.56 14.91
CA GLU A 38 15.86 2.86 15.88
C GLU A 38 14.47 3.48 15.94
N ARG A 39 14.39 4.80 15.71
CA ARG A 39 13.16 5.59 15.69
C ARG A 39 13.18 6.58 14.53
N PRO A 40 12.02 7.01 14.02
CA PRO A 40 11.96 8.03 12.99
C PRO A 40 12.40 9.39 13.59
N LYS A 41 12.92 10.28 12.76
CA LYS A 41 13.30 11.65 13.17
C LYS A 41 12.14 12.45 13.76
N PHE A 42 10.91 12.13 13.38
CA PHE A 42 9.68 12.76 13.85
C PHE A 42 8.66 11.69 14.20
N PRO A 43 7.72 11.94 15.14
CA PRO A 43 6.65 11.01 15.44
C PRO A 43 5.94 10.57 14.16
N ALA A 44 5.71 9.26 13.98
CA ALA A 44 5.12 8.72 12.78
C ALA A 44 3.72 8.14 13.05
N ILE A 45 2.81 8.32 12.10
CA ILE A 45 1.50 7.69 12.06
C ILE A 45 1.51 6.69 10.92
N ASP A 46 1.39 5.39 11.24
CA ASP A 46 1.19 4.35 10.24
C ASP A 46 -0.27 4.37 9.79
N TYR A 47 -0.52 4.96 8.62
CA TYR A 47 -1.89 5.20 8.12
C TYR A 47 -2.51 3.98 7.41
N HIS A 48 -1.75 2.90 7.22
CA HIS A 48 -2.24 1.71 6.54
C HIS A 48 -1.70 0.45 7.20
N ASN A 49 -2.52 -0.18 8.03
CA ASN A 49 -2.20 -1.45 8.67
C ASN A 49 -3.46 -2.30 8.89
N HIS A 50 -3.30 -3.60 9.18
CA HIS A 50 -4.36 -4.55 9.47
C HIS A 50 -4.09 -5.25 10.81
N LEU A 51 -4.78 -4.84 11.87
CA LEU A 51 -4.52 -5.28 13.23
C LEU A 51 -5.53 -6.31 13.79
N ASP A 52 -6.46 -6.80 12.98
CA ASP A 52 -7.60 -7.60 13.46
C ASP A 52 -7.21 -8.81 14.31
N SER A 53 -6.12 -9.48 13.96
CA SER A 53 -5.59 -10.66 14.68
C SER A 53 -4.51 -10.35 15.71
N GLN A 54 -4.10 -9.06 15.85
CA GLN A 54 -3.00 -8.66 16.70
C GLN A 54 -3.47 -8.42 18.15
N ASP A 55 -2.57 -8.65 19.11
CA ASP A 55 -2.78 -8.23 20.50
C ASP A 55 -2.46 -6.74 20.67
N PRO A 56 -3.42 -5.91 21.14
CA PRO A 56 -3.20 -4.48 21.30
C PRO A 56 -2.00 -4.13 22.20
N THR A 57 -1.74 -4.92 23.23
CA THR A 57 -0.64 -4.68 24.18
C THR A 57 0.71 -4.91 23.48
N ALA A 58 0.83 -6.00 22.73
CA ALA A 58 2.04 -6.29 21.97
C ALA A 58 2.32 -5.21 20.90
N VAL A 59 1.27 -4.76 20.19
CA VAL A 59 1.39 -3.68 19.21
C VAL A 59 1.83 -2.38 19.89
N LEU A 60 1.28 -2.01 21.05
CA LEU A 60 1.69 -0.83 21.80
C LEU A 60 3.18 -0.86 22.19
N HIS A 61 3.70 -2.00 22.61
CA HIS A 61 5.13 -2.14 22.90
C HIS A 61 6.00 -1.85 21.68
N ILE A 62 5.64 -2.38 20.51
CA ILE A 62 6.35 -2.11 19.26
C ILE A 62 6.27 -0.63 18.89
N MET A 63 5.06 -0.03 19.01
CA MET A 63 4.86 1.40 18.74
C MET A 63 5.74 2.28 19.64
N ASP A 64 5.81 1.96 20.94
CA ASP A 64 6.61 2.71 21.91
C ASP A 64 8.10 2.55 21.65
N GLU A 65 8.56 1.35 21.29
CA GLU A 65 9.95 1.10 20.92
C GLU A 65 10.33 1.87 19.65
N CYS A 66 9.49 1.81 18.62
CA CYS A 66 9.77 2.40 17.31
C CYS A 66 9.41 3.88 17.18
N GLY A 67 8.79 4.51 18.18
CA GLY A 67 8.35 5.91 18.07
C GLY A 67 7.16 6.13 17.15
N ILE A 68 6.30 5.11 16.97
CA ILE A 68 5.03 5.23 16.26
C ILE A 68 4.01 5.89 17.16
N GLU A 69 3.50 7.05 16.78
CA GLU A 69 2.52 7.80 17.54
C GLU A 69 1.13 7.16 17.48
N ARG A 70 0.73 6.70 16.30
CA ARG A 70 -0.60 6.12 16.04
C ARG A 70 -0.54 5.13 14.89
N ILE A 71 -1.41 4.12 14.94
CA ILE A 71 -1.69 3.24 13.80
C ILE A 71 -3.15 3.40 13.39
N VAL A 72 -3.39 3.56 12.10
CA VAL A 72 -4.70 3.48 11.49
C VAL A 72 -4.90 2.05 11.00
N SER A 73 -5.72 1.31 11.73
CA SER A 73 -6.07 -0.06 11.38
C SER A 73 -7.24 -0.09 10.43
N ILE A 74 -7.08 -0.72 9.29
CA ILE A 74 -8.16 -1.00 8.36
C ILE A 74 -8.70 -2.37 8.73
N THR A 75 -9.84 -2.41 9.41
CA THR A 75 -10.43 -3.69 9.80
C THR A 75 -11.02 -4.41 8.61
N MET A 76 -10.67 -5.69 8.45
CA MET A 76 -11.26 -6.58 7.44
C MET A 76 -12.57 -7.23 7.95
N ARG A 77 -13.01 -6.86 9.16
CA ARG A 77 -14.29 -7.29 9.74
C ARG A 77 -15.39 -6.34 9.31
N VAL A 78 -16.63 -6.82 9.33
CA VAL A 78 -17.82 -6.06 8.99
C VAL A 78 -18.84 -6.10 10.13
N GLY A 79 -19.81 -5.18 10.11
CA GLY A 79 -20.89 -5.15 11.09
C GLY A 79 -20.42 -5.08 12.54
N GLU A 80 -21.02 -5.89 13.42
CA GLU A 80 -20.70 -5.91 14.87
C GLU A 80 -19.25 -6.33 15.16
N ASP A 81 -18.68 -7.23 14.36
CA ASP A 81 -17.29 -7.68 14.52
C ASP A 81 -16.29 -6.53 14.25
N ALA A 82 -16.59 -5.65 13.29
CA ALA A 82 -15.79 -4.46 13.05
C ALA A 82 -15.83 -3.50 14.24
N LEU A 83 -17.02 -3.26 14.80
CA LEU A 83 -17.21 -2.43 16.00
C LEU A 83 -16.51 -3.01 17.22
N ALA A 84 -16.61 -4.33 17.43
CA ALA A 84 -15.95 -5.02 18.52
C ALA A 84 -14.41 -4.94 18.40
N THR A 85 -13.88 -5.12 17.19
CA THR A 85 -12.44 -5.00 16.92
C THR A 85 -11.96 -3.58 17.19
N MET A 86 -12.64 -2.56 16.67
CA MET A 86 -12.34 -1.16 16.93
C MET A 86 -12.33 -0.84 18.42
N LYS A 87 -13.37 -1.26 19.14
CA LYS A 87 -13.50 -1.04 20.59
C LYS A 87 -12.36 -1.71 21.38
N ARG A 88 -11.93 -2.89 20.98
CA ARG A 88 -10.82 -3.61 21.61
C ARG A 88 -9.53 -2.78 21.59
N PHE A 89 -9.17 -2.20 20.45
CA PHE A 89 -7.99 -1.36 20.31
C PHE A 89 -8.15 0.00 21.01
N GLN A 90 -9.31 0.65 20.88
CA GLN A 90 -9.58 1.92 21.57
C GLN A 90 -9.54 1.78 23.09
N SER A 91 -10.03 0.64 23.63
CA SER A 91 -10.00 0.38 25.08
C SER A 91 -8.59 0.15 25.62
N ALA A 92 -7.66 -0.35 24.78
CA ALA A 92 -6.26 -0.49 25.17
C ALA A 92 -5.54 0.87 25.21
N ALA A 93 -5.77 1.73 24.20
CA ALA A 93 -5.20 3.08 24.15
C ALA A 93 -5.92 3.94 23.10
N GLN A 94 -6.93 4.68 23.52
CA GLN A 94 -7.85 5.42 22.65
C GLN A 94 -7.18 6.34 21.61
N ASN A 95 -6.10 7.01 21.98
CA ASN A 95 -5.41 7.96 21.12
C ASN A 95 -4.29 7.34 20.26
N ARG A 96 -4.02 6.05 20.43
CA ARG A 96 -2.94 5.34 19.71
C ARG A 96 -3.45 4.55 18.51
N PHE A 97 -4.77 4.31 18.43
CA PHE A 97 -5.40 3.55 17.37
C PHE A 97 -6.57 4.33 16.77
N SER A 98 -6.66 4.30 15.45
CA SER A 98 -7.83 4.72 14.67
C SER A 98 -8.26 3.57 13.78
N THR A 99 -9.53 3.52 13.37
CA THR A 99 -10.01 2.41 12.56
C THR A 99 -10.77 2.91 11.33
N ILE A 100 -10.45 2.33 10.17
CA ILE A 100 -11.16 2.49 8.89
C ILE A 100 -11.99 1.24 8.67
N ALA A 101 -13.26 1.41 8.27
CA ALA A 101 -14.17 0.31 7.96
C ALA A 101 -13.78 -0.37 6.65
N TRP A 102 -14.06 -1.67 6.54
CA TRP A 102 -14.12 -2.39 5.27
C TRP A 102 -15.50 -2.24 4.66
N MET A 103 -15.58 -2.12 3.34
CA MET A 103 -16.89 -2.11 2.67
C MET A 103 -17.55 -3.49 2.81
N ASP A 104 -18.76 -3.51 3.35
CA ASP A 104 -19.54 -4.73 3.56
C ASP A 104 -20.41 -5.03 2.34
N TRP A 105 -20.06 -6.09 1.63
CA TRP A 105 -20.75 -6.56 0.42
C TRP A 105 -21.72 -7.71 0.69
N SER A 106 -21.94 -8.11 1.93
CA SER A 106 -22.70 -9.33 2.27
C SER A 106 -24.13 -9.35 1.73
N ASP A 107 -24.74 -8.20 1.56
CA ASP A 107 -26.10 -8.04 1.05
C ASP A 107 -26.20 -7.25 -0.28
N LEU A 108 -25.11 -7.27 -1.08
CA LEU A 108 -24.97 -6.58 -2.37
C LEU A 108 -26.20 -6.71 -3.30
N HIS A 109 -26.90 -7.82 -3.22
CA HIS A 109 -28.02 -8.14 -4.09
C HIS A 109 -29.39 -7.72 -3.54
N THR A 110 -29.48 -7.09 -2.37
CA THR A 110 -30.73 -6.55 -1.86
C THR A 110 -31.04 -5.19 -2.49
N SER A 111 -32.33 -4.86 -2.58
CA SER A 111 -32.77 -3.60 -3.21
C SER A 111 -32.36 -2.36 -2.44
N ASP A 112 -32.13 -2.50 -1.14
CA ASP A 112 -31.77 -1.42 -0.19
C ASP A 112 -30.28 -1.41 0.17
N PHE A 113 -29.45 -2.21 -0.50
CA PHE A 113 -28.02 -2.37 -0.23
C PHE A 113 -27.30 -1.03 -0.07
N TYR A 114 -27.46 -0.13 -1.04
CA TYR A 114 -26.73 1.15 -1.04
C TYR A 114 -27.16 2.06 0.10
N GLN A 115 -28.45 2.09 0.42
CA GLN A 115 -28.97 2.83 1.57
C GLN A 115 -28.41 2.26 2.88
N ARG A 116 -28.46 0.94 3.05
CA ARG A 116 -27.92 0.28 4.26
C ARG A 116 -26.41 0.44 4.38
N SER A 117 -25.69 0.52 3.27
CA SER A 117 -24.25 0.82 3.29
C SER A 117 -23.95 2.20 3.84
N VAL A 118 -24.77 3.19 3.50
CA VAL A 118 -24.70 4.55 4.07
C VAL A 118 -25.01 4.53 5.57
N GLU A 119 -26.06 3.84 5.99
CA GLU A 119 -26.44 3.71 7.41
C GLU A 119 -25.35 3.01 8.24
N ARG A 120 -24.72 1.94 7.70
CA ARG A 120 -23.57 1.27 8.33
C ARG A 120 -22.38 2.22 8.48
N LEU A 121 -22.10 3.03 7.46
CA LEU A 121 -21.02 4.01 7.52
C LEU A 121 -21.28 5.06 8.59
N GLU A 122 -22.51 5.58 8.70
CA GLU A 122 -22.92 6.51 9.76
C GLU A 122 -22.75 5.90 11.15
N GLN A 123 -23.23 4.66 11.35
CA GLN A 123 -23.10 3.94 12.62
C GLN A 123 -21.64 3.71 13.01
N PHE A 124 -20.81 3.28 12.07
CA PHE A 124 -19.39 3.05 12.30
C PHE A 124 -18.64 4.33 12.66
N THR A 125 -18.94 5.42 11.96
CA THR A 125 -18.34 6.73 12.23
C THR A 125 -18.80 7.30 13.57
N ALA A 126 -20.09 7.19 13.89
CA ALA A 126 -20.63 7.60 15.20
C ALA A 126 -19.99 6.84 16.37
N ALA A 127 -19.57 5.58 16.14
CA ALA A 127 -18.82 4.78 17.12
C ALA A 127 -17.32 5.14 17.20
N GLY A 128 -16.83 6.08 16.37
CA GLY A 128 -15.43 6.55 16.37
C GLY A 128 -14.60 6.08 15.19
N GLY A 129 -15.20 5.46 14.18
CA GLY A 129 -14.54 5.11 12.93
C GLY A 129 -14.07 6.33 12.13
N ARG A 130 -13.04 6.18 11.30
CA ARG A 130 -12.33 7.28 10.64
C ARG A 130 -12.19 7.11 9.12
N GLY A 131 -13.10 6.40 8.47
CA GLY A 131 -13.11 6.21 7.03
C GLY A 131 -13.68 4.88 6.60
N ILE A 132 -13.70 4.65 5.29
CA ILE A 132 -14.12 3.39 4.67
C ILE A 132 -13.14 2.99 3.58
N LYS A 133 -12.86 1.68 3.45
CA LYS A 133 -11.99 1.12 2.41
C LYS A 133 -12.78 0.26 1.43
N PHE A 134 -12.57 0.54 0.15
CA PHE A 134 -12.94 -0.31 -0.98
C PHE A 134 -11.72 -1.12 -1.40
N TRP A 135 -11.89 -2.42 -1.53
CA TRP A 135 -10.82 -3.34 -1.90
C TRP A 135 -10.93 -3.77 -3.36
N LYS A 136 -9.90 -4.43 -3.87
CA LYS A 136 -9.79 -4.89 -5.25
C LYS A 136 -10.79 -5.98 -5.65
N ASP A 137 -11.57 -6.52 -4.72
CA ASP A 137 -12.74 -7.35 -5.03
C ASP A 137 -13.74 -6.60 -5.91
N LEU A 138 -13.89 -5.28 -5.70
CA LEU A 138 -14.62 -4.38 -6.57
C LEU A 138 -13.87 -4.20 -7.90
N GLY A 139 -14.49 -4.65 -8.99
CA GLY A 139 -13.94 -4.65 -10.33
C GLY A 139 -13.29 -5.97 -10.76
N LEU A 140 -12.83 -6.80 -9.81
CA LEU A 140 -12.17 -8.09 -10.14
C LEU A 140 -13.00 -9.33 -9.79
N ILE A 141 -13.82 -9.27 -8.73
CA ILE A 141 -14.49 -10.45 -8.18
C ILE A 141 -16.00 -10.25 -8.06
N LEU A 142 -16.42 -9.12 -7.49
CA LEU A 142 -17.82 -8.84 -7.18
C LEU A 142 -18.67 -8.75 -8.43
N ARG A 143 -19.86 -9.35 -8.38
CA ARG A 143 -20.81 -9.38 -9.49
C ARG A 143 -22.16 -8.79 -9.08
N ASN A 144 -22.80 -8.13 -10.04
CA ASN A 144 -24.17 -7.66 -9.89
C ASN A 144 -25.17 -8.83 -10.00
N GLN A 145 -26.46 -8.55 -9.86
CA GLN A 145 -27.53 -9.54 -9.95
C GLN A 145 -27.61 -10.24 -11.32
N ASN A 146 -27.11 -9.61 -12.38
CA ASN A 146 -27.06 -10.17 -13.74
C ASN A 146 -25.84 -11.06 -13.98
N GLY A 147 -24.93 -11.17 -13.01
CA GLY A 147 -23.68 -11.91 -13.15
C GLY A 147 -22.52 -11.12 -13.76
N ASP A 148 -22.73 -9.84 -14.13
CA ASP A 148 -21.66 -8.97 -14.64
C ASP A 148 -20.77 -8.50 -13.49
N LEU A 149 -19.47 -8.29 -13.76
CA LEU A 149 -18.56 -7.69 -12.77
C LEU A 149 -19.05 -6.29 -12.37
N LEU A 150 -19.09 -6.08 -11.08
CA LEU A 150 -19.38 -4.75 -10.52
C LEU A 150 -18.21 -3.82 -10.82
N ARG A 151 -18.49 -2.72 -11.50
CA ARG A 151 -17.46 -1.76 -11.91
C ARG A 151 -17.03 -0.90 -10.72
N VAL A 152 -15.77 -0.48 -10.71
CA VAL A 152 -15.24 0.44 -9.69
C VAL A 152 -15.99 1.78 -9.71
N ASP A 153 -16.39 2.25 -10.90
CA ASP A 153 -17.14 3.49 -11.13
C ASP A 153 -18.66 3.31 -11.22
N ASP A 154 -19.20 2.26 -10.59
CA ASP A 154 -20.64 2.05 -10.54
C ASP A 154 -21.32 3.23 -9.85
N GLU A 155 -22.22 3.93 -10.58
CA GLU A 155 -22.85 5.15 -10.09
C GLU A 155 -23.75 4.93 -8.85
N ARG A 156 -24.17 3.70 -8.63
CA ARG A 156 -24.96 3.33 -7.43
C ARG A 156 -24.15 3.43 -6.13
N LEU A 157 -22.81 3.47 -6.22
CA LEU A 157 -21.92 3.69 -5.06
C LEU A 157 -21.84 5.17 -4.65
N ALA A 158 -22.28 6.11 -5.50
CA ALA A 158 -22.18 7.54 -5.26
C ALA A 158 -22.72 8.00 -3.89
N PRO A 159 -23.87 7.48 -3.37
CA PRO A 159 -24.38 7.89 -2.05
C PRO A 159 -23.40 7.63 -0.91
N ILE A 160 -22.56 6.59 -1.01
CA ILE A 160 -21.55 6.26 0.02
C ILE A 160 -20.43 7.31 0.00
N PHE A 161 -19.98 7.70 -1.21
CA PHE A 161 -18.93 8.73 -1.36
C PHE A 161 -19.40 10.10 -0.93
N ASP A 162 -20.64 10.47 -1.30
CA ASP A 162 -21.25 11.74 -0.90
C ASP A 162 -21.46 11.80 0.62
N LYS A 163 -21.87 10.69 1.25
CA LYS A 163 -22.01 10.61 2.70
C LYS A 163 -20.65 10.73 3.40
N ALA A 164 -19.61 10.08 2.89
CA ALA A 164 -18.25 10.23 3.43
C ALA A 164 -17.78 11.70 3.38
N ALA A 165 -18.10 12.43 2.29
CA ALA A 165 -17.81 13.86 2.17
C ALA A 165 -18.60 14.70 3.20
N GLU A 166 -19.89 14.42 3.42
CA GLU A 166 -20.72 15.09 4.42
C GLU A 166 -20.16 14.89 5.84
N MET A 167 -19.65 13.71 6.13
CA MET A 167 -19.09 13.34 7.42
C MET A 167 -17.62 13.77 7.59
N GLY A 168 -16.98 14.27 6.53
CA GLY A 168 -15.58 14.69 6.53
C GLY A 168 -14.60 13.53 6.72
N ILE A 169 -14.97 12.30 6.34
CA ILE A 169 -14.11 11.11 6.47
C ILE A 169 -13.57 10.66 5.11
N PRO A 170 -12.34 10.12 5.03
CA PRO A 170 -11.76 9.67 3.79
C PRO A 170 -12.35 8.33 3.31
N VAL A 171 -12.33 8.18 1.98
CA VAL A 171 -12.59 6.91 1.29
C VAL A 171 -11.26 6.39 0.75
N MET A 172 -10.85 5.21 1.20
CA MET A 172 -9.63 4.57 0.72
C MET A 172 -9.94 3.56 -0.39
N PHE A 173 -9.18 3.62 -1.47
CA PHE A 173 -9.25 2.65 -2.57
C PHE A 173 -7.98 1.82 -2.69
N HIS A 174 -8.15 0.51 -2.76
CA HIS A 174 -7.17 -0.46 -3.25
C HIS A 174 -7.79 -1.17 -4.46
N THR A 175 -7.48 -0.71 -5.66
CA THR A 175 -8.19 -1.11 -6.89
C THR A 175 -7.52 -2.25 -7.65
N ALA A 176 -6.19 -2.33 -7.58
CA ALA A 176 -5.38 -3.28 -8.33
C ALA A 176 -4.09 -3.62 -7.59
N ASP A 177 -3.27 -4.50 -8.17
CA ASP A 177 -1.94 -4.85 -7.67
C ASP A 177 -0.84 -4.37 -8.65
N PRO A 178 0.46 -4.56 -8.34
CA PRO A 178 1.56 -4.24 -9.24
C PRO A 178 1.37 -4.79 -10.65
N ASP A 179 2.00 -4.17 -11.65
CA ASP A 179 1.82 -4.56 -13.06
C ASP A 179 2.12 -6.04 -13.30
N ALA A 180 3.11 -6.61 -12.61
CA ALA A 180 3.48 -8.01 -12.71
C ALA A 180 2.33 -8.99 -12.43
N PHE A 181 1.34 -8.61 -11.58
CA PHE A 181 0.17 -9.44 -11.25
C PHE A 181 -0.80 -9.57 -12.42
N PHE A 182 -0.74 -8.68 -13.40
CA PHE A 182 -1.57 -8.69 -14.61
C PHE A 182 -0.86 -9.30 -15.83
N HIS A 183 0.38 -9.76 -15.65
CA HIS A 183 1.17 -10.45 -16.68
C HIS A 183 1.21 -11.97 -16.43
N PRO A 184 1.55 -12.80 -17.47
CA PRO A 184 1.76 -14.23 -17.27
C PRO A 184 2.78 -14.52 -16.17
N ILE A 185 2.56 -15.61 -15.41
CA ILE A 185 3.52 -16.09 -14.41
C ILE A 185 4.56 -16.94 -15.14
N ASP A 186 5.54 -16.28 -15.76
CA ASP A 186 6.57 -16.92 -16.56
C ASP A 186 7.98 -16.33 -16.24
N ARG A 187 8.99 -16.78 -17.00
CA ARG A 187 10.39 -16.37 -16.79
C ARG A 187 10.67 -14.88 -16.96
N PHE A 188 9.74 -14.10 -17.48
CA PHE A 188 9.86 -12.65 -17.67
C PHE A 188 9.15 -11.86 -16.60
N ASN A 189 8.37 -12.52 -15.73
CA ASN A 189 7.67 -11.86 -14.65
C ASN A 189 8.64 -11.54 -13.50
N GLU A 190 8.80 -10.26 -13.19
CA GLU A 190 9.73 -9.82 -12.16
C GLU A 190 9.33 -10.28 -10.73
N ARG A 191 8.06 -10.66 -10.52
CA ARG A 191 7.52 -11.21 -9.28
C ARG A 191 7.20 -12.71 -9.37
N TYR A 192 7.94 -13.42 -10.23
CA TYR A 192 7.71 -14.83 -10.51
C TYR A 192 7.63 -15.69 -9.25
N GLU A 193 8.56 -15.54 -8.30
CA GLU A 193 8.62 -16.39 -7.11
C GLU A 193 7.43 -16.19 -6.19
N GLU A 194 7.02 -14.92 -5.97
CA GLU A 194 5.84 -14.58 -5.19
C GLU A 194 4.57 -15.15 -5.85
N LEU A 195 4.39 -14.90 -7.14
CA LEU A 195 3.20 -15.35 -7.87
C LEU A 195 3.18 -16.86 -8.14
N ALA A 196 4.33 -17.51 -8.24
CA ALA A 196 4.41 -18.96 -8.33
C ALA A 196 4.03 -19.65 -7.00
N ALA A 197 4.31 -19.00 -5.86
CA ALA A 197 3.87 -19.44 -4.54
C ALA A 197 2.37 -19.17 -4.29
N HIS A 198 1.83 -18.12 -4.93
CA HIS A 198 0.45 -17.65 -4.78
C HIS A 198 -0.20 -17.40 -6.15
N PRO A 199 -0.44 -18.42 -6.97
CA PRO A 199 -0.94 -18.26 -8.34
C PRO A 199 -2.35 -17.63 -8.40
N ASP A 200 -3.12 -17.75 -7.34
CA ASP A 200 -4.43 -17.13 -7.14
C ASP A 200 -4.38 -15.60 -6.96
N TRP A 201 -3.19 -15.02 -6.75
CA TRP A 201 -3.01 -13.58 -6.71
C TRP A 201 -2.84 -12.96 -8.11
N GLY A 202 -2.62 -13.79 -9.13
CA GLY A 202 -2.46 -13.33 -10.50
C GLY A 202 -3.80 -12.98 -11.17
N PHE A 203 -3.81 -11.86 -11.91
CA PHE A 203 -4.97 -11.34 -12.65
C PHE A 203 -4.77 -11.37 -14.17
N HIS A 204 -3.78 -12.13 -14.66
CA HIS A 204 -3.58 -12.28 -16.10
C HIS A 204 -4.82 -12.89 -16.77
N GLY A 205 -5.35 -12.19 -17.78
CA GLY A 205 -6.60 -12.61 -18.46
C GLY A 205 -7.88 -12.28 -17.70
N SER A 206 -7.84 -11.46 -16.63
CA SER A 206 -9.04 -10.93 -15.98
C SER A 206 -9.90 -10.14 -16.97
N HIS A 207 -11.20 -10.01 -16.68
CA HIS A 207 -12.16 -9.31 -17.56
C HIS A 207 -11.76 -7.85 -17.83
N PHE A 208 -11.36 -7.13 -16.79
CA PHE A 208 -10.80 -5.79 -16.93
C PHE A 208 -9.29 -5.83 -16.82
N SER A 209 -8.60 -5.17 -17.72
CA SER A 209 -7.17 -4.90 -17.59
C SER A 209 -6.91 -3.94 -16.42
N LYS A 210 -5.68 -3.93 -15.90
CA LYS A 210 -5.28 -2.94 -14.88
C LYS A 210 -5.58 -1.49 -15.33
N ALA A 211 -5.31 -1.16 -16.59
CA ALA A 211 -5.57 0.18 -17.13
C ALA A 211 -7.06 0.56 -17.07
N GLU A 212 -7.95 -0.39 -17.37
CA GLU A 212 -9.41 -0.18 -17.30
C GLU A 212 -9.87 -0.01 -15.86
N LEU A 213 -9.37 -0.83 -14.92
CA LEU A 213 -9.68 -0.72 -13.49
C LEU A 213 -9.27 0.64 -12.93
N LEU A 214 -8.05 1.09 -13.24
CA LEU A 214 -7.56 2.39 -12.79
C LEU A 214 -8.34 3.54 -13.43
N ALA A 215 -8.68 3.45 -14.72
CA ALA A 215 -9.52 4.46 -15.36
C ALA A 215 -10.94 4.53 -14.77
N GLN A 216 -11.51 3.40 -14.32
CA GLN A 216 -12.77 3.40 -13.58
C GLN A 216 -12.62 4.14 -12.25
N ARG A 217 -11.59 3.81 -11.45
CA ARG A 217 -11.30 4.49 -10.18
C ARG A 217 -11.08 6.00 -10.37
N ASP A 218 -10.31 6.40 -11.35
CA ASP A 218 -9.98 7.81 -11.59
C ASP A 218 -11.24 8.63 -11.94
N ARG A 219 -12.22 8.01 -12.63
CA ARG A 219 -13.53 8.63 -12.83
C ARG A 219 -14.32 8.85 -11.54
N VAL A 220 -14.16 7.97 -10.53
CA VAL A 220 -14.77 8.19 -9.20
C VAL A 220 -14.18 9.44 -8.57
N PHE A 221 -12.86 9.61 -8.58
CA PHE A 221 -12.19 10.80 -8.03
C PHE A 221 -12.67 12.09 -8.69
N SER A 222 -12.83 12.07 -10.03
CA SER A 222 -13.31 13.20 -10.80
C SER A 222 -14.77 13.55 -10.50
N ARG A 223 -15.65 12.55 -10.31
CA ARG A 223 -17.09 12.74 -10.09
C ARG A 223 -17.42 13.22 -8.68
N HIS A 224 -16.55 12.94 -7.71
CA HIS A 224 -16.78 13.25 -6.30
C HIS A 224 -15.70 14.20 -5.72
N PRO A 225 -15.60 15.45 -6.21
CA PRO A 225 -14.53 16.38 -5.82
C PRO A 225 -14.60 16.85 -4.36
N ARG A 226 -15.73 16.65 -3.68
CA ARG A 226 -15.91 16.99 -2.25
C ARG A 226 -15.45 15.87 -1.32
N THR A 227 -15.34 14.63 -1.83
CA THR A 227 -14.90 13.47 -1.06
C THR A 227 -13.38 13.43 -1.02
N THR A 228 -12.81 13.29 0.16
CA THR A 228 -11.36 13.03 0.30
C THR A 228 -11.08 11.58 0.01
N PHE A 229 -10.21 11.31 -0.97
CA PHE A 229 -9.79 9.96 -1.34
C PHE A 229 -8.37 9.69 -0.90
N VAL A 230 -8.09 8.43 -0.55
CA VAL A 230 -6.75 7.88 -0.37
C VAL A 230 -6.60 6.70 -1.34
N ALA A 231 -5.77 6.86 -2.37
CA ALA A 231 -5.44 5.73 -3.24
C ALA A 231 -4.24 4.99 -2.64
N ALA A 232 -4.52 3.80 -2.10
CA ALA A 232 -3.52 2.96 -1.44
C ALA A 232 -2.37 2.58 -2.39
N HIS A 233 -1.21 2.22 -1.80
CA HIS A 233 -0.09 1.61 -2.52
C HIS A 233 0.41 2.46 -3.70
N MET A 234 0.59 3.78 -3.50
CA MET A 234 0.96 4.73 -4.57
C MET A 234 -0.02 4.69 -5.75
N ALA A 235 -1.32 4.67 -5.43
CA ALA A 235 -2.41 4.54 -6.41
C ALA A 235 -2.22 3.32 -7.35
N GLU A 236 -1.65 2.22 -6.82
CA GLU A 236 -1.30 0.97 -7.51
C GLU A 236 -0.45 1.16 -8.79
N ARG A 237 0.31 2.26 -8.83
CA ARG A 237 1.21 2.62 -9.95
C ARG A 237 2.59 3.08 -9.46
N SER A 238 3.13 2.43 -8.42
CA SER A 238 4.48 2.70 -7.92
C SER A 238 5.58 2.53 -8.98
N GLU A 239 5.33 1.72 -10.00
CA GLU A 239 6.21 1.51 -11.15
C GLU A 239 6.16 2.69 -12.16
N ASN A 240 5.18 3.59 -12.03
CA ASN A 240 4.99 4.74 -12.92
C ASN A 240 4.59 6.01 -12.14
N LEU A 241 5.55 6.61 -11.43
CA LEU A 241 5.30 7.80 -10.62
C LEU A 241 4.88 9.03 -11.44
N ALA A 242 5.19 9.07 -12.73
CA ALA A 242 4.69 10.13 -13.61
C ALA A 242 3.16 10.06 -13.79
N TYR A 243 2.58 8.86 -13.83
CA TYR A 243 1.12 8.69 -13.82
C TYR A 243 0.54 9.15 -12.49
N VAL A 244 1.12 8.72 -11.36
CA VAL A 244 0.64 9.10 -10.02
C VAL A 244 0.71 10.63 -9.84
N GLY A 245 1.77 11.27 -10.33
CA GLY A 245 1.92 12.72 -10.28
C GLY A 245 0.81 13.46 -11.02
N ARG A 246 0.50 13.05 -12.28
CA ARG A 246 -0.63 13.62 -13.02
C ARG A 246 -1.96 13.41 -12.29
N LEU A 247 -2.18 12.22 -11.73
CA LEU A 247 -3.38 11.92 -10.98
C LEU A 247 -3.55 12.86 -9.78
N LEU A 248 -2.47 13.13 -9.04
CA LEU A 248 -2.47 14.07 -7.91
C LEU A 248 -2.64 15.53 -8.37
N ASP A 249 -2.09 15.92 -9.52
CA ASP A 249 -2.25 17.26 -10.10
C ASP A 249 -3.71 17.49 -10.55
N ASP A 250 -4.37 16.47 -11.12
CA ASP A 250 -5.75 16.54 -11.60
C ASP A 250 -6.80 16.45 -10.48
N HIS A 251 -6.45 15.85 -9.33
CA HIS A 251 -7.38 15.60 -8.22
C HIS A 251 -6.88 16.21 -6.89
N PRO A 252 -7.24 17.47 -6.57
CA PRO A 252 -6.84 18.11 -5.31
C PRO A 252 -7.35 17.41 -4.05
N ASN A 253 -8.40 16.61 -4.14
CA ASN A 253 -9.03 15.83 -3.06
C ASN A 253 -8.42 14.42 -2.87
N LEU A 254 -7.32 14.11 -3.57
CA LEU A 254 -6.68 12.79 -3.53
C LEU A 254 -5.39 12.84 -2.73
N LEU A 255 -5.15 11.86 -1.88
CA LEU A 255 -3.86 11.49 -1.27
C LEU A 255 -3.48 10.07 -1.71
N VAL A 256 -2.21 9.72 -1.51
CA VAL A 256 -1.71 8.36 -1.70
C VAL A 256 -0.97 7.89 -0.45
N ASP A 257 -0.93 6.60 -0.20
CA ASP A 257 -0.03 6.03 0.80
C ASP A 257 1.09 5.20 0.13
N MET A 258 2.19 5.02 0.84
CA MET A 258 3.37 4.29 0.35
C MET A 258 3.39 2.81 0.77
N SER A 259 2.34 2.34 1.43
CA SER A 259 2.27 1.01 2.03
C SER A 259 2.56 -0.11 1.02
N ALA A 260 3.30 -1.12 1.45
CA ALA A 260 3.71 -2.29 0.67
C ALA A 260 4.39 -1.96 -0.68
N ARG A 261 4.96 -0.76 -0.86
CA ARG A 261 5.62 -0.33 -2.13
C ARG A 261 7.06 0.14 -1.97
N THR A 262 7.67 -0.09 -0.82
CA THR A 262 9.11 0.20 -0.62
C THR A 262 9.99 -0.56 -1.60
N ALA A 263 9.58 -1.74 -2.03
CA ALA A 263 10.28 -2.55 -3.02
C ALA A 263 10.39 -1.83 -4.39
N GLU A 264 9.29 -1.26 -4.90
CA GLU A 264 9.27 -0.54 -6.18
C GLU A 264 9.89 0.85 -6.05
N LEU A 265 9.53 1.57 -5.00
CA LEU A 265 9.98 2.93 -4.75
C LEU A 265 11.51 2.99 -4.54
N GLY A 266 12.06 2.03 -3.80
CA GLY A 266 13.48 2.03 -3.43
C GLY A 266 14.41 1.61 -4.56
N ARG A 267 13.94 0.93 -5.61
CA ARG A 267 14.78 0.61 -6.80
C ARG A 267 14.79 1.72 -7.86
N GLN A 268 14.05 2.80 -7.63
CA GLN A 268 14.07 4.02 -8.45
C GLN A 268 14.28 5.29 -7.57
N PRO A 269 15.36 5.34 -6.75
CA PRO A 269 15.49 6.30 -5.65
C PRO A 269 15.46 7.76 -6.09
N TYR A 270 16.05 8.11 -7.22
CA TYR A 270 16.06 9.49 -7.72
C TYR A 270 14.65 9.95 -8.11
N THR A 271 13.94 9.17 -8.90
CA THR A 271 12.57 9.47 -9.30
C THR A 271 11.64 9.53 -8.10
N THR A 272 11.79 8.57 -7.18
CA THR A 272 10.98 8.54 -5.94
C THR A 272 11.26 9.74 -5.05
N ARG A 273 12.53 10.11 -4.85
CA ARG A 273 12.89 11.28 -4.06
C ARG A 273 12.26 12.55 -4.63
N ASP A 274 12.42 12.80 -5.92
CA ASP A 274 11.86 13.98 -6.59
C ASP A 274 10.33 14.01 -6.48
N PHE A 275 9.69 12.86 -6.61
CA PHE A 275 8.24 12.70 -6.44
C PHE A 275 7.81 13.01 -5.00
N PHE A 276 8.50 12.48 -3.99
CA PHE A 276 8.19 12.70 -2.58
C PHE A 276 8.39 14.16 -2.17
N MET A 277 9.41 14.82 -2.70
CA MET A 277 9.63 16.26 -2.48
C MET A 277 8.51 17.11 -3.11
N ARG A 278 8.10 16.78 -4.33
CA ARG A 278 7.05 17.53 -5.04
C ARG A 278 5.67 17.37 -4.42
N TYR A 279 5.33 16.16 -3.98
CA TYR A 279 4.00 15.81 -3.48
C TYR A 279 3.99 15.54 -1.96
N ALA A 280 4.93 16.14 -1.22
CA ALA A 280 5.09 15.91 0.21
C ALA A 280 3.81 16.07 1.03
N ASP A 281 2.92 16.98 0.63
CA ASP A 281 1.63 17.25 1.30
C ASP A 281 0.52 16.24 0.97
N ARG A 282 0.81 15.26 0.11
CA ARG A 282 -0.19 14.33 -0.47
C ARG A 282 0.16 12.87 -0.23
N ILE A 283 1.28 12.58 0.44
CA ILE A 283 1.76 11.22 0.70
C ILE A 283 1.58 10.89 2.17
N LEU A 284 1.03 9.72 2.46
CA LEU A 284 0.85 9.19 3.81
C LEU A 284 1.89 8.08 4.04
N PHE A 285 2.52 8.09 5.20
CA PHE A 285 3.29 6.95 5.69
C PHE A 285 2.32 5.82 6.04
N GLY A 286 2.59 4.63 5.55
CA GLY A 286 1.83 3.41 5.81
C GLY A 286 2.68 2.20 5.47
N THR A 287 2.47 1.08 6.15
CA THR A 287 3.29 -0.12 5.98
C THR A 287 2.56 -1.26 5.30
N ASP A 288 1.31 -1.52 5.66
CA ASP A 288 0.52 -2.70 5.25
C ASP A 288 1.24 -4.02 5.57
N LEU A 289 2.00 -4.02 6.65
CA LEU A 289 2.76 -5.16 7.14
C LEU A 289 2.44 -5.38 8.63
N ILE A 290 2.59 -6.61 9.10
CA ILE A 290 2.46 -6.90 10.53
C ILE A 290 3.46 -6.03 11.30
N PRO A 291 3.01 -5.31 12.36
CA PRO A 291 3.90 -4.49 13.16
C PRO A 291 5.04 -5.29 13.78
N GLU A 292 6.26 -4.94 13.41
CA GLU A 292 7.50 -5.51 13.94
C GLU A 292 8.56 -4.41 13.99
N VAL A 293 9.45 -4.50 14.97
CA VAL A 293 10.49 -3.49 15.19
C VAL A 293 11.39 -3.32 13.97
N GLU A 294 11.89 -4.43 13.43
CA GLU A 294 12.80 -4.43 12.29
C GLU A 294 12.13 -3.89 11.02
N MET A 295 10.86 -4.21 10.82
CA MET A 295 10.06 -3.72 9.72
C MET A 295 9.97 -2.18 9.73
N TYR A 296 9.67 -1.57 10.89
CA TYR A 296 9.63 -0.11 11.00
C TYR A 296 11.01 0.53 10.80
N ARG A 297 12.07 -0.04 11.39
CA ARG A 297 13.44 0.45 11.23
C ARG A 297 13.90 0.46 9.77
N LEU A 298 13.53 -0.57 8.99
CA LEU A 298 13.81 -0.61 7.55
C LEU A 298 13.04 0.48 6.77
N HIS A 299 11.81 0.80 7.15
CA HIS A 299 11.09 1.94 6.57
C HIS A 299 11.73 3.28 6.90
N PHE A 300 12.21 3.47 8.14
CA PHE A 300 12.94 4.69 8.51
C PHE A 300 14.27 4.78 7.75
N ARG A 301 15.00 3.67 7.65
CA ARG A 301 16.21 3.59 6.82
C ARG A 301 15.93 4.02 5.38
N PHE A 302 14.86 3.51 4.79
CA PHE A 302 14.45 3.87 3.44
C PHE A 302 14.17 5.36 3.26
N LEU A 303 13.46 5.99 4.18
CA LEU A 303 13.06 7.39 4.04
C LEU A 303 14.17 8.38 4.45
N GLU A 304 14.97 8.06 5.47
CA GLU A 304 15.86 9.00 6.14
C GLU A 304 17.33 8.92 5.74
N THR A 305 17.79 7.79 5.21
CA THR A 305 19.21 7.56 4.93
C THR A 305 19.53 7.61 3.43
N ALA A 306 20.81 7.80 3.12
CA ALA A 306 21.36 7.65 1.78
C ALA A 306 22.00 6.26 1.57
N ASP A 307 21.57 5.27 2.35
CA ASP A 307 22.11 3.92 2.26
C ASP A 307 21.82 3.28 0.91
N GLU A 308 22.76 2.47 0.46
CA GLU A 308 22.72 1.86 -0.86
C GLU A 308 22.54 0.35 -0.78
N TYR A 309 21.71 -0.19 -1.67
CA TYR A 309 21.63 -1.61 -1.98
C TYR A 309 21.36 -2.51 -0.77
N PHE A 310 20.29 -2.24 -0.04
CA PHE A 310 19.84 -3.02 1.11
C PHE A 310 18.48 -3.68 0.89
N GLU A 311 18.15 -4.66 1.71
CA GLU A 311 16.88 -5.39 1.64
C GLU A 311 15.70 -4.50 2.06
N TYR A 312 14.56 -4.64 1.38
CA TYR A 312 13.31 -3.96 1.76
C TYR A 312 12.54 -4.78 2.81
N PRO A 313 11.57 -4.17 3.55
CA PRO A 313 10.90 -4.80 4.70
C PRO A 313 10.26 -6.17 4.43
N SER A 314 9.78 -6.42 3.23
CA SER A 314 9.15 -7.68 2.83
C SER A 314 10.03 -8.55 1.92
N HIS A 315 11.35 -8.33 1.91
CA HIS A 315 12.27 -9.05 1.03
C HIS A 315 12.21 -10.59 1.23
N ALA A 316 12.01 -11.05 2.46
CA ALA A 316 11.90 -12.47 2.77
C ALA A 316 10.71 -13.17 2.07
N SER A 317 9.67 -12.44 1.69
CA SER A 317 8.53 -12.96 0.91
C SER A 317 8.83 -13.17 -0.58
N ARG A 318 10.04 -12.83 -1.03
CA ARG A 318 10.47 -12.98 -2.43
C ARG A 318 9.60 -12.23 -3.43
N GLN A 319 9.14 -11.02 -3.09
CA GLN A 319 8.44 -10.15 -4.05
C GLN A 319 9.25 -9.94 -5.32
N GLY A 320 10.58 -9.77 -5.19
CA GLY A 320 11.51 -9.72 -6.32
C GLY A 320 12.97 -9.84 -5.86
N ARG A 321 13.86 -10.14 -6.80
CA ARG A 321 15.29 -10.38 -6.54
C ARG A 321 16.12 -9.10 -6.70
N TRP A 322 15.64 -7.99 -6.15
CA TRP A 322 16.37 -6.72 -6.13
C TRP A 322 16.50 -6.19 -4.70
N ASN A 323 17.40 -5.27 -4.52
CA ASN A 323 17.57 -4.49 -3.31
C ASN A 323 17.16 -3.04 -3.56
N ILE A 324 17.03 -2.27 -2.49
CA ILE A 324 16.57 -0.89 -2.54
C ILE A 324 17.64 0.09 -2.07
N TYR A 325 17.36 1.38 -2.23
CA TYR A 325 18.21 2.50 -1.86
C TYR A 325 17.42 3.49 -1.02
N GLY A 326 18.08 4.12 -0.06
CA GLY A 326 17.49 5.16 0.76
C GLY A 326 17.19 6.44 -0.02
N LEU A 327 16.16 7.17 0.40
CA LEU A 327 15.72 8.39 -0.26
C LEU A 327 16.38 9.64 0.28
N TYR A 328 16.89 9.61 1.50
CA TYR A 328 17.50 10.76 2.18
C TYR A 328 16.64 12.02 2.07
N LEU A 329 15.38 11.90 2.55
CA LEU A 329 14.41 12.98 2.47
C LEU A 329 14.73 14.11 3.46
N PRO A 330 14.49 15.39 3.07
CA PRO A 330 14.63 16.51 3.99
C PRO A 330 13.61 16.46 5.14
N ASP A 331 13.96 17.09 6.25
CA ASP A 331 13.16 17.07 7.48
C ASP A 331 11.74 17.63 7.30
N GLU A 332 11.57 18.66 6.48
CA GLU A 332 10.25 19.22 6.16
C GLU A 332 9.34 18.24 5.39
N VAL A 333 9.92 17.39 4.55
CA VAL A 333 9.19 16.33 3.81
C VAL A 333 8.84 15.20 4.77
N LEU A 334 9.78 14.78 5.61
CA LEU A 334 9.57 13.72 6.61
C LEU A 334 8.43 14.06 7.58
N ARG A 335 8.38 15.30 8.12
CA ARG A 335 7.29 15.73 9.02
C ARG A 335 5.91 15.56 8.38
N LYS A 336 5.78 15.98 7.13
CA LYS A 336 4.53 15.90 6.38
C LYS A 336 4.11 14.45 6.17
N ILE A 337 5.00 13.62 5.64
CA ILE A 337 4.72 12.22 5.30
C ILE A 337 4.45 11.39 6.56
N TYR A 338 5.31 11.51 7.58
CA TYR A 338 5.15 10.74 8.81
C TYR A 338 3.90 11.10 9.61
N ARG A 339 3.50 12.37 9.63
CA ARG A 339 2.51 12.79 10.61
C ARG A 339 1.48 13.80 10.11
N GLU A 340 1.91 14.93 9.55
CA GLU A 340 1.02 16.07 9.35
C GLU A 340 -0.12 15.75 8.37
N ASN A 341 0.17 15.01 7.30
CA ASN A 341 -0.84 14.60 6.33
C ASN A 341 -1.89 13.67 6.95
N ALA A 342 -1.45 12.69 7.74
CA ALA A 342 -2.35 11.77 8.43
C ALA A 342 -3.24 12.49 9.46
N LEU A 343 -2.70 13.45 10.22
CA LEU A 343 -3.47 14.21 11.20
C LEU A 343 -4.64 14.96 10.57
N ARG A 344 -4.47 15.52 9.37
CA ARG A 344 -5.56 16.21 8.66
C ARG A 344 -6.76 15.33 8.34
N LEU A 345 -6.54 14.01 8.25
CA LEU A 345 -7.59 13.02 7.98
C LEU A 345 -8.19 12.41 9.26
N LEU A 346 -7.54 12.62 10.41
CA LEU A 346 -7.93 12.01 11.68
C LEU A 346 -8.58 13.02 12.65
N THR A 347 -8.58 14.28 12.31
CA THR A 347 -9.31 15.35 13.03
C THR A 347 -10.71 15.48 12.48
#